data_f98a8404ffde8ffdb39ead076b1b6a92
#
_entry.id   f98a8404ffde8ffdb39ead076b1b6a92
#
_cell.length_a   1.000
_cell.length_b   1.000
_cell.length_c   1.000
_cell.angle_alpha   90.00
_cell.angle_beta   90.00
_cell.angle_gamma   90.00
#
_symmetry.space_group_name_H-M   'P 1'
#
loop_
_entity.id
_entity.type
_entity.pdbx_description
1 polymer ?
#
loop_
_entity_poly.entity_id
_entity_poly.type
_entity_poly.pdbx_seq_one_letter_code
_entity_poly.pdbx_strand_id
1 'polypeptide(L)'
;SRSVSEFWRRWHISLSSWFRDYVYIPLGGSRTGNVYFNLLCVFFLTGLWHGASWNFVLWGLLFAVFTIFERYIKRHSVVDHKNNIVSIQGALLSVAGWAYTMFIWMMSMVLFRADNLHDAGSYYLSLFGVNKLHDVAFGISYYIHSYEIFILVVATFFSFPIARNIYSFLKSRLPQNGFTVLTNLAILLLFAVDVLYILSETYNPFIYFRF
;
A
#
# COMPACT_ATOMS: atom_id res chain seq x y z
N SER A 1 3.87 1.77 8.15
CA SER A 1 2.80 1.24 9.02
C SER A 1 3.30 0.02 9.76
N ARG A 2 2.92 -0.14 11.01
CA ARG A 2 3.33 -1.24 11.90
C ARG A 2 2.23 -2.28 12.09
N SER A 3 1.10 -2.09 11.42
CA SER A 3 -0.03 -3.02 11.39
C SER A 3 -0.84 -2.80 10.12
N VAL A 4 -1.62 -3.81 9.72
CA VAL A 4 -2.54 -3.73 8.57
C VAL A 4 -3.63 -2.68 8.82
N SER A 5 -4.13 -2.61 10.06
CA SER A 5 -5.10 -1.58 10.45
C SER A 5 -4.53 -0.15 10.36
N GLU A 6 -3.25 0.05 10.67
CA GLU A 6 -2.57 1.33 10.49
C GLU A 6 -2.32 1.63 9.02
N PHE A 7 -1.98 0.61 8.24
CA PHE A 7 -1.78 0.72 6.80
C PHE A 7 -3.04 1.27 6.12
N TRP A 8 -4.21 0.68 6.35
CA TRP A 8 -5.48 1.12 5.77
C TRP A 8 -5.92 2.52 6.21
N ARG A 9 -5.46 3.03 7.34
CA ARG A 9 -5.69 4.43 7.75
C ARG A 9 -4.85 5.43 6.99
N ARG A 10 -3.75 4.98 6.36
CA ARG A 10 -2.79 5.83 5.65
C ARG A 10 -2.83 5.64 4.14
N TRP A 11 -3.33 4.51 3.69
CA TRP A 11 -3.40 4.14 2.28
C TRP A 11 -4.85 4.16 1.81
N HIS A 12 -5.05 4.66 0.57
CA HIS A 12 -6.36 4.76 -0.09
C HIS A 12 -7.43 5.42 0.81
N ILE A 13 -7.07 6.56 1.40
CA ILE A 13 -7.85 7.22 2.46
C ILE A 13 -9.26 7.58 1.99
N SER A 14 -9.42 8.06 0.74
CA SER A 14 -10.71 8.42 0.17
C SER A 14 -11.65 7.21 0.08
N LEU A 15 -11.17 6.08 -0.44
CA LEU A 15 -11.94 4.84 -0.53
C LEU A 15 -12.31 4.32 0.87
N SER A 16 -11.34 4.28 1.77
CA SER A 16 -11.54 3.83 3.15
C SER A 16 -12.55 4.70 3.90
N SER A 17 -12.53 6.02 3.66
CA SER A 17 -13.50 6.95 4.26
C SER A 17 -14.89 6.73 3.68
N TRP A 18 -15.01 6.53 2.38
CA TRP A 18 -16.27 6.27 1.73
C TRP A 18 -16.93 4.98 2.27
N PHE A 19 -16.19 3.86 2.29
CA PHE A 19 -16.71 2.61 2.85
C PHE A 19 -17.02 2.69 4.35
N ARG A 20 -16.24 3.46 5.10
CA ARG A 20 -16.55 3.74 6.50
C ARG A 20 -17.91 4.45 6.64
N ASP A 21 -18.12 5.51 5.89
CA ASP A 21 -19.25 6.41 6.07
C ASP A 21 -20.54 5.81 5.47
N TYR A 22 -20.46 5.09 4.37
CA TYR A 22 -21.61 4.56 3.65
C TYR A 22 -21.89 3.06 3.86
N VAL A 23 -20.95 2.31 4.42
CA VAL A 23 -21.15 0.88 4.71
C VAL A 23 -20.96 0.58 6.18
N TYR A 24 -19.78 0.88 6.76
CA TYR A 24 -19.45 0.48 8.12
C TYR A 24 -20.35 1.13 9.16
N ILE A 25 -20.55 2.45 9.07
CA ILE A 25 -21.39 3.20 10.02
C ILE A 25 -22.89 2.81 9.89
N PRO A 26 -23.50 2.72 8.69
CA PRO A 26 -24.87 2.25 8.54
C PRO A 26 -25.12 0.82 9.05
N LEU A 27 -24.13 -0.06 8.99
CA LEU A 27 -24.20 -1.41 9.59
C LEU A 27 -24.07 -1.41 11.13
N GLY A 28 -24.13 -0.23 11.76
CA GLY A 28 -24.04 -0.06 13.21
C GLY A 28 -22.63 0.24 13.72
N GLY A 29 -21.63 0.23 12.84
CA GLY A 29 -20.26 0.58 13.19
C GLY A 29 -19.68 -0.26 14.33
N SER A 30 -18.99 0.41 15.25
CA SER A 30 -18.42 -0.21 16.46
C SER A 30 -19.30 -0.06 17.69
N ARG A 31 -20.44 0.61 17.59
CA ARG A 31 -21.31 0.93 18.75
C ARG A 31 -22.46 -0.06 18.89
N THR A 32 -23.20 -0.30 17.83
CA THR A 32 -24.42 -1.13 17.82
C THR A 32 -24.32 -2.36 16.95
N GLY A 33 -23.38 -2.39 16.00
CA GLY A 33 -23.19 -3.49 15.05
C GLY A 33 -22.12 -4.50 15.47
N ASN A 34 -22.12 -5.64 14.80
CA ASN A 34 -21.02 -6.61 14.91
C ASN A 34 -19.83 -6.12 14.10
N VAL A 35 -18.80 -5.64 14.78
CA VAL A 35 -17.60 -5.07 14.18
C VAL A 35 -16.90 -6.02 13.21
N TYR A 36 -16.85 -7.31 13.53
CA TYR A 36 -16.18 -8.31 12.70
C TYR A 36 -16.94 -8.53 11.39
N PHE A 37 -18.27 -8.64 11.48
CA PHE A 37 -19.14 -8.72 10.31
C PHE A 37 -19.04 -7.46 9.44
N ASN A 38 -19.09 -6.29 10.07
CA ASN A 38 -18.99 -5.01 9.36
C ASN A 38 -17.65 -4.87 8.61
N LEU A 39 -16.54 -5.31 9.22
CA LEU A 39 -15.23 -5.33 8.55
C LEU A 39 -15.21 -6.31 7.37
N LEU A 40 -15.78 -7.51 7.54
CA LEU A 40 -15.91 -8.47 6.43
C LEU A 40 -16.70 -7.88 5.27
N CYS A 41 -17.84 -7.24 5.54
CA CYS A 41 -18.66 -6.58 4.51
C CYS A 41 -17.89 -5.49 3.78
N VAL A 42 -17.21 -4.61 4.54
CA VAL A 42 -16.43 -3.51 3.96
C VAL A 42 -15.34 -4.04 3.03
N PHE A 43 -14.55 -4.99 3.49
CA PHE A 43 -13.43 -5.52 2.68
C PHE A 43 -13.90 -6.40 1.52
N PHE A 44 -14.98 -7.14 1.68
CA PHE A 44 -15.63 -7.87 0.59
C PHE A 44 -16.07 -6.91 -0.52
N LEU A 45 -16.79 -5.85 -0.16
CA LEU A 45 -17.23 -4.83 -1.11
C LEU A 45 -16.07 -4.04 -1.70
N THR A 46 -15.00 -3.80 -0.93
CA THR A 46 -13.77 -3.19 -1.45
C THR A 46 -13.12 -4.07 -2.53
N GLY A 47 -13.11 -5.38 -2.33
CA GLY A 47 -12.63 -6.33 -3.34
C GLY A 47 -13.50 -6.30 -4.60
N LEU A 48 -14.82 -6.38 -4.46
CA LEU A 48 -15.77 -6.29 -5.59
C LEU A 48 -15.68 -4.96 -6.35
N TRP A 49 -15.38 -3.87 -5.65
CA TRP A 49 -15.21 -2.56 -6.28
C TRP A 49 -14.01 -2.55 -7.25
N HIS A 50 -12.98 -3.34 -6.98
CA HIS A 50 -11.83 -3.49 -7.87
C HIS A 50 -12.12 -4.38 -9.10
N GLY A 51 -13.15 -5.22 -9.04
CA GLY A 51 -13.57 -6.07 -10.15
C GLY A 51 -14.32 -7.32 -9.70
N ALA A 52 -15.08 -7.91 -10.63
CA ALA A 52 -15.92 -9.09 -10.37
C ALA A 52 -15.15 -10.43 -10.40
N SER A 53 -13.82 -10.40 -10.25
CA SER A 53 -13.00 -11.61 -10.16
C SER A 53 -12.83 -12.06 -8.71
N TRP A 54 -12.77 -13.36 -8.50
CA TRP A 54 -12.47 -13.95 -7.20
C TRP A 54 -11.12 -13.52 -6.61
N ASN A 55 -10.16 -13.17 -7.45
CA ASN A 55 -8.86 -12.64 -7.02
C ASN A 55 -9.03 -11.36 -6.19
N PHE A 56 -9.86 -10.43 -6.65
CA PHE A 56 -10.13 -9.18 -5.94
C PHE A 56 -10.94 -9.40 -4.67
N VAL A 57 -11.92 -10.30 -4.71
CA VAL A 57 -12.71 -10.66 -3.53
C VAL A 57 -11.81 -11.26 -2.45
N LEU A 58 -10.97 -12.23 -2.82
CA LEU A 58 -10.02 -12.84 -1.88
C LEU A 58 -8.95 -11.86 -1.39
N TRP A 59 -8.50 -10.95 -2.26
CA TRP A 59 -7.63 -9.85 -1.87
C TRP A 59 -8.26 -8.98 -0.76
N GLY A 60 -9.50 -8.57 -0.93
CA GLY A 60 -10.23 -7.82 0.09
C GLY A 60 -10.41 -8.63 1.37
N LEU A 61 -10.87 -9.87 1.27
CA LEU A 61 -11.08 -10.74 2.42
C LEU A 61 -9.79 -11.04 3.19
N LEU A 62 -8.65 -11.14 2.51
CA LEU A 62 -7.34 -11.27 3.16
C LEU A 62 -7.10 -10.10 4.13
N PHE A 63 -7.34 -8.87 3.70
CA PHE A 63 -7.21 -7.71 4.59
C PHE A 63 -8.26 -7.70 5.71
N ALA A 64 -9.47 -8.19 5.45
CA ALA A 64 -10.47 -8.37 6.50
C ALA A 64 -9.95 -9.29 7.60
N VAL A 65 -9.42 -10.46 7.23
CA VAL A 65 -8.90 -11.46 8.18
C VAL A 65 -7.80 -10.86 9.05
N PHE A 66 -6.80 -10.22 8.45
CA PHE A 66 -5.70 -9.62 9.23
C PHE A 66 -6.15 -8.45 10.10
N THR A 67 -7.05 -7.60 9.62
CA THR A 67 -7.59 -6.48 10.40
C THR A 67 -8.41 -6.98 11.60
N ILE A 68 -9.20 -8.02 11.40
CA ILE A 68 -9.98 -8.67 12.46
C ILE A 68 -9.05 -9.33 13.48
N PHE A 69 -8.03 -10.05 13.02
CA PHE A 69 -7.03 -10.70 13.87
C PHE A 69 -6.27 -9.69 14.73
N GLU A 70 -5.78 -8.59 14.14
CA GLU A 70 -5.13 -7.51 14.89
C GLU A 70 -6.05 -6.91 15.95
N ARG A 71 -7.32 -6.71 15.60
CA ARG A 71 -8.31 -6.17 16.53
C ARG A 71 -8.60 -7.14 17.68
N TYR A 72 -8.69 -8.45 17.37
CA TYR A 72 -8.88 -9.50 18.37
C TYR A 72 -7.71 -9.53 19.36
N ILE A 73 -6.47 -9.57 18.87
CA ILE A 73 -5.27 -9.54 19.72
C ILE A 73 -5.26 -8.28 20.57
N LYS A 74 -5.47 -7.10 19.99
CA LYS A 74 -5.45 -5.84 20.72
C LYS A 74 -6.51 -5.78 21.83
N ARG A 75 -7.66 -6.41 21.64
CA ARG A 75 -8.72 -6.49 22.64
C ARG A 75 -8.35 -7.40 23.82
N HIS A 76 -7.58 -8.44 23.59
CA HIS A 76 -7.20 -9.45 24.58
C HIS A 76 -5.79 -9.25 25.17
N SER A 77 -4.98 -8.36 24.58
CA SER A 77 -3.68 -8.04 25.11
C SER A 77 -3.79 -6.99 26.21
N VAL A 78 -3.36 -7.35 27.41
CA VAL A 78 -3.23 -6.46 28.59
C VAL A 78 -1.94 -5.61 28.48
N VAL A 79 -1.43 -5.35 27.28
CA VAL A 79 -0.19 -4.59 27.10
C VAL A 79 -0.47 -3.11 27.37
N ASP A 80 0.02 -2.65 28.50
CA ASP A 80 0.01 -1.24 28.90
C ASP A 80 0.83 -0.40 27.88
N HIS A 81 0.13 0.39 27.07
CA HIS A 81 0.71 1.25 26.02
C HIS A 81 1.51 2.44 26.57
N LYS A 82 1.78 2.49 27.86
CA LYS A 82 2.54 3.59 28.51
C LYS A 82 4.05 3.51 28.38
N ASN A 83 4.60 2.40 27.91
CA ASN A 83 6.06 2.30 27.78
C ASN A 83 6.52 2.92 26.46
N ASN A 84 7.15 4.08 26.62
CA ASN A 84 7.77 4.88 25.58
C ASN A 84 8.67 4.05 24.67
N ILE A 85 8.49 4.24 23.36
CA ILE A 85 9.17 3.65 22.19
C ILE A 85 10.70 3.95 22.15
N VAL A 86 11.28 4.45 23.21
CA VAL A 86 12.71 4.85 23.26
C VAL A 86 13.64 3.67 23.61
N SER A 87 13.09 2.48 23.90
CA SER A 87 13.92 1.30 24.16
C SER A 87 14.27 0.56 22.86
N ILE A 88 15.42 -0.10 22.84
CA ILE A 88 15.85 -1.00 21.74
C ILE A 88 14.75 -2.01 21.43
N GLN A 89 14.06 -2.54 22.44
CA GLN A 89 12.93 -3.46 22.31
C GLN A 89 11.75 -2.81 21.56
N GLY A 90 11.42 -1.55 21.83
CA GLY A 90 10.38 -0.80 21.12
C GLY A 90 10.73 -0.56 19.64
N ALA A 91 12.01 -0.33 19.35
CA ALA A 91 12.50 -0.21 17.97
C ALA A 91 12.39 -1.54 17.22
N LEU A 92 12.81 -2.66 17.81
CA LEU A 92 12.71 -3.99 17.24
C LEU A 92 11.26 -4.39 16.96
N LEU A 93 10.34 -4.14 17.90
CA LEU A 93 8.90 -4.39 17.69
C LEU A 93 8.31 -3.52 16.57
N SER A 94 8.81 -2.29 16.40
CA SER A 94 8.40 -1.41 15.32
C SER A 94 8.86 -1.91 13.96
N VAL A 95 10.08 -2.43 13.86
CA VAL A 95 10.63 -3.05 12.64
C VAL A 95 9.89 -4.34 12.32
N ALA A 96 9.65 -5.19 13.31
CA ALA A 96 8.88 -6.43 13.13
C ALA A 96 7.45 -6.15 12.64
N GLY A 97 6.76 -5.17 13.23
CA GLY A 97 5.42 -4.76 12.78
C GLY A 97 5.42 -4.18 11.36
N TRP A 98 6.46 -3.44 11.00
CA TRP A 98 6.63 -2.97 9.63
C TRP A 98 6.86 -4.13 8.66
N ALA A 99 7.76 -5.05 8.96
CA ALA A 99 8.04 -6.21 8.13
C ALA A 99 6.80 -7.09 7.94
N TYR A 100 6.05 -7.35 9.02
CA TYR A 100 4.75 -8.03 8.99
C TYR A 100 3.77 -7.36 8.02
N THR A 101 3.59 -6.04 8.14
CA THR A 101 2.66 -5.30 7.30
C THR A 101 3.09 -5.33 5.83
N MET A 102 4.38 -5.15 5.55
CA MET A 102 4.94 -5.21 4.20
C MET A 102 4.82 -6.61 3.60
N PHE A 103 5.06 -7.65 4.39
CA PHE A 103 4.88 -9.03 3.93
C PHE A 103 3.43 -9.31 3.51
N ILE A 104 2.45 -8.94 4.35
CA ILE A 104 1.03 -9.12 4.00
C ILE A 104 0.66 -8.32 2.76
N TRP A 105 1.15 -7.07 2.65
CA TRP A 105 0.91 -6.24 1.49
C TRP A 105 1.50 -6.88 0.21
N MET A 106 2.75 -7.35 0.25
CA MET A 106 3.38 -8.02 -0.90
C MET A 106 2.61 -9.28 -1.29
N MET A 107 2.23 -10.13 -0.33
CA MET A 107 1.41 -11.31 -0.61
C MET A 107 0.05 -10.93 -1.20
N SER A 108 -0.58 -9.87 -0.71
CA SER A 108 -1.85 -9.39 -1.25
C SER A 108 -1.72 -8.94 -2.72
N MET A 109 -0.59 -8.33 -3.11
CA MET A 109 -0.36 -7.89 -4.49
C MET A 109 -0.28 -9.05 -5.48
N VAL A 110 0.12 -10.24 -5.06
CA VAL A 110 0.08 -11.45 -5.90
C VAL A 110 -1.37 -11.77 -6.29
N LEU A 111 -2.30 -11.77 -5.33
CA LEU A 111 -3.73 -11.95 -5.62
C LEU A 111 -4.27 -10.86 -6.53
N PHE A 112 -3.90 -9.62 -6.27
CA PHE A 112 -4.38 -8.47 -7.04
C PHE A 112 -3.91 -8.50 -8.49
N ARG A 113 -2.67 -8.96 -8.74
CA ARG A 113 -2.02 -8.92 -10.07
C ARG A 113 -2.30 -10.15 -10.91
N ALA A 114 -2.56 -11.31 -10.30
CA ALA A 114 -2.80 -12.56 -11.01
C ALA A 114 -4.07 -12.51 -11.85
N ASP A 115 -4.07 -13.18 -13.00
CA ASP A 115 -5.23 -13.23 -13.89
C ASP A 115 -6.34 -14.13 -13.33
N ASN A 116 -5.97 -15.16 -12.59
CA ASN A 116 -6.89 -16.10 -11.93
C ASN A 116 -6.25 -16.70 -10.67
N LEU A 117 -7.04 -17.45 -9.89
CA LEU A 117 -6.57 -18.06 -8.63
C LEU A 117 -5.51 -19.15 -8.82
N HIS A 118 -5.55 -19.86 -9.95
CA HIS A 118 -4.55 -20.89 -10.27
C HIS A 118 -3.17 -20.23 -10.48
N ASP A 119 -3.14 -19.14 -11.22
CA ASP A 119 -1.91 -18.38 -11.46
C ASP A 119 -1.38 -17.74 -10.18
N ALA A 120 -2.26 -17.21 -9.33
CA ALA A 120 -1.89 -16.72 -8.01
C ALA A 120 -1.25 -17.83 -7.16
N GLY A 121 -1.84 -19.03 -7.15
CA GLY A 121 -1.32 -20.19 -6.46
C GLY A 121 0.07 -20.61 -6.98
N SER A 122 0.23 -20.69 -8.29
CA SER A 122 1.50 -21.00 -8.96
C SER A 122 2.58 -19.98 -8.61
N TYR A 123 2.20 -18.70 -8.56
CA TYR A 123 3.10 -17.61 -8.19
C TYR A 123 3.56 -17.72 -6.73
N TYR A 124 2.65 -18.02 -5.79
CA TYR A 124 3.02 -18.28 -4.40
C TYR A 124 3.98 -19.46 -4.26
N LEU A 125 3.69 -20.57 -4.94
CA LEU A 125 4.59 -21.73 -4.91
C LEU A 125 5.98 -21.39 -5.44
N SER A 126 6.07 -20.57 -6.48
CA SER A 126 7.33 -20.08 -7.04
C SER A 126 8.08 -19.15 -6.07
N LEU A 127 7.37 -18.25 -5.39
CA LEU A 127 7.97 -17.35 -4.38
C LEU A 127 8.62 -18.11 -3.22
N PHE A 128 8.04 -19.25 -2.84
CA PHE A 128 8.58 -20.11 -1.78
C PHE A 128 9.50 -21.22 -2.28
N GLY A 129 9.88 -21.18 -3.58
CA GLY A 129 10.83 -22.12 -4.18
C GLY A 129 10.31 -23.55 -4.34
N VAL A 130 8.99 -23.76 -4.23
CA VAL A 130 8.36 -25.08 -4.40
C VAL A 130 8.33 -25.47 -5.87
N ASN A 131 7.99 -24.55 -6.74
CA ASN A 131 8.10 -24.76 -8.18
C ASN A 131 9.54 -24.48 -8.61
N LYS A 132 10.24 -25.51 -9.10
CA LYS A 132 11.53 -25.30 -9.74
C LYS A 132 11.27 -24.57 -11.05
N LEU A 133 11.67 -23.30 -11.12
CA LEU A 133 11.75 -22.53 -12.37
C LEU A 133 12.89 -23.15 -13.18
N HIS A 134 12.60 -24.17 -14.00
CA HIS A 134 13.61 -24.90 -14.77
C HIS A 134 14.19 -24.07 -15.92
N ASP A 135 13.47 -23.03 -16.35
CA ASP A 135 13.90 -22.14 -17.43
C ASP A 135 13.68 -20.68 -17.06
N VAL A 136 14.57 -20.14 -16.23
CA VAL A 136 14.69 -18.69 -16.12
C VAL A 136 15.42 -18.19 -17.37
N ALA A 137 14.68 -18.05 -18.47
CA ALA A 137 15.20 -17.52 -19.72
C ALA A 137 15.79 -16.10 -19.56
N PHE A 138 15.30 -15.37 -18.53
CA PHE A 138 15.68 -13.98 -18.31
C PHE A 138 16.03 -13.75 -16.83
N GLY A 139 17.25 -13.29 -16.56
CA GLY A 139 17.67 -12.85 -15.24
C GLY A 139 17.04 -11.51 -14.85
N ILE A 140 17.21 -11.12 -13.58
CA ILE A 140 16.65 -9.86 -13.02
C ILE A 140 17.11 -8.62 -13.83
N SER A 141 18.31 -8.66 -14.40
CA SER A 141 18.87 -7.60 -15.25
C SER A 141 18.13 -7.39 -16.58
N TYR A 142 17.31 -8.37 -17.00
CA TYR A 142 16.42 -8.20 -18.15
C TYR A 142 15.22 -7.29 -17.85
N TYR A 143 14.74 -7.34 -16.61
CA TYR A 143 13.56 -6.59 -16.20
C TYR A 143 13.87 -5.27 -15.50
N ILE A 144 15.07 -5.12 -14.97
CA ILE A 144 15.49 -3.94 -14.22
C ILE A 144 16.73 -3.35 -14.84
N HIS A 145 16.56 -2.25 -15.57
CA HIS A 145 17.63 -1.49 -16.17
C HIS A 145 18.11 -0.37 -15.23
N SER A 146 19.15 0.32 -15.60
CA SER A 146 19.75 1.36 -14.74
C SER A 146 18.78 2.49 -14.42
N TYR A 147 17.87 2.80 -15.33
CA TYR A 147 16.91 3.89 -15.12
C TYR A 147 15.82 3.51 -14.11
N GLU A 148 15.31 2.26 -14.11
CA GLU A 148 14.35 1.80 -13.10
C GLU A 148 14.99 1.78 -11.71
N ILE A 149 16.27 1.38 -11.63
CA ILE A 149 17.02 1.45 -10.38
C ILE A 149 17.10 2.89 -9.89
N PHE A 150 17.43 3.83 -10.78
CA PHE A 150 17.47 5.26 -10.45
C PHE A 150 16.13 5.75 -9.94
N ILE A 151 15.02 5.45 -10.63
CA ILE A 151 13.66 5.83 -10.19
C ILE A 151 13.32 5.22 -8.83
N LEU A 152 13.62 3.94 -8.61
CA LEU A 152 13.38 3.26 -7.33
C LEU A 152 14.16 3.91 -6.19
N VAL A 153 15.42 4.27 -6.42
CA VAL A 153 16.26 4.98 -5.43
C VAL A 153 15.65 6.35 -5.11
N VAL A 154 15.29 7.12 -6.12
CA VAL A 154 14.66 8.45 -5.96
C VAL A 154 13.32 8.33 -5.23
N ALA A 155 12.46 7.39 -5.65
CA ALA A 155 11.17 7.14 -5.00
C ALA A 155 11.33 6.73 -3.54
N THR A 156 12.31 5.86 -3.25
CA THR A 156 12.63 5.44 -1.88
C THR A 156 13.10 6.64 -1.05
N PHE A 157 13.99 7.47 -1.58
CA PHE A 157 14.47 8.66 -0.90
C PHE A 157 13.32 9.64 -0.58
N PHE A 158 12.43 9.90 -1.53
CA PHE A 158 11.29 10.79 -1.33
C PHE A 158 10.12 10.17 -0.54
N SER A 159 10.14 8.87 -0.28
CA SER A 159 9.18 8.23 0.63
C SER A 159 9.43 8.58 2.10
N PHE A 160 10.63 9.02 2.45
CA PHE A 160 10.94 9.63 3.75
C PHE A 160 10.40 11.07 3.81
N PRO A 161 10.25 11.67 5.02
CA PRO A 161 9.74 13.04 5.16
C PRO A 161 10.71 14.14 4.68
N ILE A 162 11.64 13.81 3.79
CA ILE A 162 12.69 14.69 3.27
C ILE A 162 12.06 15.81 2.42
N ALA A 163 11.14 15.48 1.53
CA ALA A 163 10.45 16.47 0.69
C ALA A 163 9.72 17.51 1.55
N ARG A 164 9.05 17.06 2.62
CA ARG A 164 8.40 17.98 3.57
C ARG A 164 9.38 18.87 4.29
N ASN A 165 10.52 18.34 4.69
CA ASN A 165 11.56 19.11 5.36
C ASN A 165 12.19 20.15 4.43
N ILE A 166 12.49 19.76 3.19
CA ILE A 166 12.96 20.68 2.14
C ILE A 166 11.93 21.78 1.88
N TYR A 167 10.66 21.40 1.69
CA TYR A 167 9.57 22.36 1.50
C TYR A 167 9.49 23.38 2.66
N SER A 168 9.51 22.89 3.90
CA SER A 168 9.46 23.75 5.09
C SER A 168 10.68 24.68 5.19
N PHE A 169 11.86 24.17 4.87
CA PHE A 169 13.10 24.95 4.85
C PHE A 169 13.04 26.05 3.79
N LEU A 170 12.67 25.72 2.55
CA LEU A 170 12.57 26.70 1.46
C LEU A 170 11.51 27.76 1.78
N LYS A 171 10.35 27.35 2.30
CA LYS A 171 9.29 28.26 2.70
C LYS A 171 9.72 29.23 3.78
N SER A 172 10.62 28.84 4.69
CA SER A 172 11.13 29.71 5.76
C SER A 172 12.23 30.65 5.29
N ARG A 173 12.87 30.38 4.16
CA ARG A 173 14.04 31.14 3.66
C ARG A 173 13.71 32.07 2.50
N LEU A 174 12.70 31.73 1.71
CA LEU A 174 12.34 32.50 0.51
C LEU A 174 11.19 33.47 0.79
N PRO A 175 11.18 34.65 0.14
CA PRO A 175 10.01 35.52 0.15
C PRO A 175 8.82 34.78 -0.49
N GLN A 176 7.60 35.08 -0.03
CA GLN A 176 6.38 34.37 -0.42
C GLN A 176 6.22 34.25 -1.95
N ASN A 177 6.46 35.32 -2.71
CA ASN A 177 6.36 35.30 -4.16
C ASN A 177 7.40 34.38 -4.81
N GLY A 178 8.65 34.43 -4.35
CA GLY A 178 9.73 33.57 -4.86
C GLY A 178 9.46 32.10 -4.55
N PHE A 179 8.96 31.79 -3.35
CA PHE A 179 8.58 30.43 -2.98
C PHE A 179 7.44 29.90 -3.84
N THR A 180 6.40 30.71 -4.10
CA THR A 180 5.27 30.34 -4.95
C THR A 180 5.73 30.06 -6.39
N VAL A 181 6.57 30.94 -6.95
CA VAL A 181 7.13 30.72 -8.31
C VAL A 181 7.94 29.44 -8.37
N LEU A 182 8.84 29.21 -7.42
CA LEU A 182 9.65 27.99 -7.37
C LEU A 182 8.78 26.73 -7.30
N THR A 183 7.75 26.74 -6.45
CA THR A 183 6.83 25.60 -6.29
C THR A 183 6.06 25.32 -7.58
N ASN A 184 5.55 26.37 -8.23
CA ASN A 184 4.81 26.22 -9.49
C ASN A 184 5.71 25.71 -10.63
N LEU A 185 6.96 26.20 -10.71
CA LEU A 185 7.93 25.70 -11.68
C LEU A 185 8.27 24.22 -11.44
N ALA A 186 8.46 23.81 -10.18
CA ALA A 186 8.70 22.41 -9.85
C ALA A 186 7.52 21.51 -10.22
N ILE A 187 6.29 21.94 -9.99
CA ILE A 187 5.07 21.22 -10.37
C ILE A 187 4.97 21.10 -11.90
N LEU A 188 5.20 22.19 -12.63
CA LEU A 188 5.16 22.19 -14.09
C LEU A 188 6.24 21.29 -14.69
N LEU A 189 7.44 21.29 -14.12
CA LEU A 189 8.52 20.41 -14.54
C LEU A 189 8.16 18.94 -14.33
N LEU A 190 7.66 18.58 -13.14
CA LEU A 190 7.21 17.22 -12.86
C LEU A 190 6.10 16.79 -13.82
N PHE A 191 5.11 17.65 -14.04
CA PHE A 191 4.04 17.38 -14.99
C PHE A 191 4.57 17.17 -16.41
N ALA A 192 5.51 18.00 -16.87
CA ALA A 192 6.12 17.83 -18.20
C ALA A 192 6.88 16.50 -18.30
N VAL A 193 7.63 16.11 -17.27
CA VAL A 193 8.35 14.81 -17.22
C VAL A 193 7.35 13.66 -17.27
N ASP A 194 6.26 13.72 -16.50
CA ASP A 194 5.22 12.68 -16.49
C ASP A 194 4.56 12.54 -17.87
N VAL A 195 4.24 13.67 -18.52
CA VAL A 195 3.66 13.67 -19.87
C VAL A 195 4.65 13.06 -20.90
N LEU A 196 5.90 13.46 -20.85
CA LEU A 196 6.93 12.90 -21.75
C LEU A 196 7.11 11.40 -21.53
N TYR A 197 7.10 10.95 -20.28
CA TYR A 197 7.17 9.53 -19.95
C TYR A 197 5.97 8.75 -20.50
N ILE A 198 4.74 9.23 -20.28
CA ILE A 198 3.51 8.61 -20.80
C ILE A 198 3.53 8.55 -22.33
N LEU A 199 4.03 9.59 -23.00
CA LEU A 199 4.11 9.63 -24.47
C LEU A 199 5.20 8.73 -25.02
N SER A 200 6.25 8.43 -24.26
CA SER A 200 7.34 7.53 -24.69
C SER A 200 6.96 6.05 -24.58
N GLU A 201 5.99 5.71 -23.76
CA GLU A 201 5.54 4.34 -23.56
C GLU A 201 4.48 3.96 -24.60
N THR A 202 4.70 2.87 -25.32
CA THR A 202 3.73 2.31 -26.28
C THR A 202 2.62 1.50 -25.58
N TYR A 203 2.86 1.12 -24.34
CA TYR A 203 1.93 0.36 -23.51
C TYR A 203 1.38 1.25 -22.40
N ASN A 204 0.09 1.52 -22.41
CA ASN A 204 -0.58 2.29 -21.37
C ASN A 204 -1.11 1.33 -20.28
N PRO A 205 -0.38 1.14 -19.17
CA PRO A 205 -0.79 0.23 -18.12
C PRO A 205 -1.85 0.86 -17.23
N PHE A 206 -3.02 1.16 -17.77
CA PHE A 206 -4.18 1.39 -16.92
C PHE A 206 -4.51 0.08 -16.20
N ILE A 207 -4.03 -0.03 -14.96
CA ILE A 207 -4.27 -1.18 -14.06
C ILE A 207 -5.75 -1.55 -13.98
N TYR A 208 -6.64 -0.59 -14.23
CA TYR A 208 -8.09 -0.76 -14.15
C TYR A 208 -8.78 -1.15 -15.47
N PHE A 209 -8.10 -1.15 -16.61
CA PHE A 209 -8.65 -1.56 -17.89
C PHE A 209 -8.24 -2.99 -18.26
N ARG A 210 -8.53 -3.96 -17.40
CA ARG A 210 -8.63 -5.36 -17.73
C ARG A 210 -10.10 -5.78 -17.65
N PHE A 211 -10.85 -5.42 -18.66
CA PHE A 211 -12.16 -5.99 -18.92
C PHE A 211 -12.04 -7.06 -19.98
#